data_1b13c962ada315e21892e0723de1dc01
#
_entry.id   1b13c962ada315e21892e0723de1dc01
#
_cell.length_a   1.000
_cell.length_b   1.000
_cell.length_c   1.000
_cell.angle_alpha   90.00
_cell.angle_beta   90.00
_cell.angle_gamma   90.00
#
_symmetry.space_group_name_H-M   'P 1'
#
loop_
_entity.id
_entity.type
_entity.pdbx_description
1 polymer ?
#
loop_
_entity_poly.entity_id
_entity_poly.type
_entity_poly.pdbx_seq_one_letter_code
_entity_poly.pdbx_strand_id
1 'polypeptide(L)'
;MLRTLYIAAAALLAGCASPPPMPPVAQVDLDRFMGDWFVIAHIPSWPERNAYDAVESYRRLPDGRVQTDFRYRDGSFDAPVDTMHPVATVRPDTGNAVWGMQFIWPIKAEYVIAYLDEDYQTTIIGRSKRDYVWVMARVPCLDDAVYADLLRRVAALGYTETPRKVPQRCDR
;
A
#
# COMPACT_ATOMS: atom_id res chain seq x y z
N MET A 1 -6.66 59.26 34.24
CA MET A 1 -5.57 58.36 33.80
C MET A 1 -6.15 57.02 33.50
N LEU A 2 -6.53 56.75 32.25
CA LEU A 2 -7.16 55.50 31.81
C LEU A 2 -6.09 54.64 31.13
N ARG A 3 -5.69 53.52 31.77
CA ARG A 3 -4.73 52.58 31.17
C ARG A 3 -5.53 51.53 30.36
N THR A 4 -5.44 51.67 29.04
CA THR A 4 -6.02 50.72 28.07
C THR A 4 -5.13 49.48 28.00
N LEU A 5 -5.67 48.33 28.46
CA LEU A 5 -5.03 47.01 28.34
C LEU A 5 -5.32 46.47 26.96
N TYR A 6 -4.32 46.33 26.08
CA TYR A 6 -4.42 45.58 24.81
C TYR A 6 -4.14 44.14 25.08
N ILE A 7 -5.19 43.30 25.03
CA ILE A 7 -5.06 41.83 25.02
C ILE A 7 -4.79 41.44 23.58
N ALA A 8 -3.57 41.03 23.29
CA ALA A 8 -3.20 40.44 22.00
C ALA A 8 -3.68 38.99 21.99
N ALA A 9 -4.76 38.72 21.27
CA ALA A 9 -5.23 37.35 20.99
C ALA A 9 -4.34 36.75 19.89
N ALA A 10 -3.36 35.96 20.28
CA ALA A 10 -2.61 35.13 19.34
C ALA A 10 -3.49 33.95 18.89
N ALA A 11 -4.10 34.04 17.73
CA ALA A 11 -4.82 32.97 17.10
C ALA A 11 -3.81 31.89 16.67
N LEU A 12 -3.77 30.75 17.37
CA LEU A 12 -3.05 29.55 16.98
C LEU A 12 -3.73 28.96 15.72
N LEU A 13 -3.23 29.30 14.57
CA LEU A 13 -3.56 28.61 13.32
C LEU A 13 -2.91 27.23 13.36
N ALA A 14 -3.58 26.25 13.98
CA ALA A 14 -3.28 24.85 13.80
C ALA A 14 -3.68 24.48 12.36
N GLY A 15 -2.81 24.75 11.41
CA GLY A 15 -2.96 24.30 10.04
C GLY A 15 -2.97 22.76 10.05
N CYS A 16 -4.02 22.14 9.50
CA CYS A 16 -4.03 20.73 9.17
C CYS A 16 -2.96 20.49 8.09
N ALA A 17 -1.72 20.30 8.51
CA ALA A 17 -0.66 19.92 7.59
C ALA A 17 -0.99 18.52 7.05
N SER A 18 -1.18 18.44 5.73
CA SER A 18 -1.27 17.13 5.07
C SER A 18 0.02 16.35 5.35
N PRO A 19 -0.07 15.02 5.57
CA PRO A 19 1.14 14.23 5.77
C PRO A 19 2.08 14.38 4.56
N PRO A 20 3.41 14.31 4.76
CA PRO A 20 4.36 14.41 3.67
C PRO A 20 4.12 13.28 2.65
N PRO A 21 4.46 13.49 1.36
CA PRO A 21 4.36 12.44 0.35
C PRO A 21 5.01 11.14 0.80
N MET A 22 4.42 10.00 0.40
CA MET A 22 5.02 8.69 0.67
C MET A 22 6.34 8.59 -0.09
N PRO A 23 7.48 8.33 0.59
CA PRO A 23 8.75 8.16 -0.10
C PRO A 23 8.73 6.88 -0.94
N PRO A 24 8.96 6.96 -2.27
CA PRO A 24 9.11 5.77 -3.10
C PRO A 24 10.53 5.20 -2.96
N VAL A 25 10.71 3.92 -3.33
CA VAL A 25 12.05 3.39 -3.64
C VAL A 25 12.62 4.11 -4.85
N ALA A 26 13.95 4.15 -4.97
CA ALA A 26 14.62 4.91 -6.03
C ALA A 26 14.32 4.38 -7.43
N GLN A 27 14.24 3.06 -7.60
CA GLN A 27 14.04 2.39 -8.88
C GLN A 27 13.36 1.05 -8.71
N VAL A 28 12.45 0.73 -9.65
CA VAL A 28 11.80 -0.58 -9.78
C VAL A 28 12.02 -1.12 -11.18
N ASP A 29 12.59 -2.32 -11.26
CA ASP A 29 12.56 -3.13 -12.47
C ASP A 29 11.17 -3.74 -12.60
N LEU A 30 10.38 -3.23 -13.55
CA LEU A 30 8.99 -3.67 -13.73
C LEU A 30 8.88 -5.14 -14.10
N ASP A 31 9.82 -5.69 -14.87
CA ASP A 31 9.75 -7.09 -15.30
C ASP A 31 9.99 -8.04 -14.13
N ARG A 32 10.90 -7.67 -13.20
CA ARG A 32 11.09 -8.40 -11.94
C ARG A 32 9.92 -8.25 -10.96
N PHE A 33 9.22 -7.10 -11.01
CA PHE A 33 8.09 -6.82 -10.11
C PHE A 33 6.80 -7.55 -10.54
N MET A 34 6.66 -7.92 -11.82
CA MET A 34 5.47 -8.63 -12.31
C MET A 34 5.30 -10.02 -11.67
N GLY A 35 4.11 -10.62 -11.87
CA GLY A 35 3.74 -11.91 -11.28
C GLY A 35 2.98 -11.75 -9.97
N ASP A 36 2.94 -12.82 -9.20
CA ASP A 36 2.12 -12.93 -7.99
C ASP A 36 2.84 -12.39 -6.75
N TRP A 37 2.08 -11.65 -5.93
CA TRP A 37 2.46 -11.18 -4.61
C TRP A 37 1.36 -11.55 -3.61
N PHE A 38 1.69 -12.34 -2.60
CA PHE A 38 0.78 -12.66 -1.50
C PHE A 38 0.67 -11.46 -0.55
N VAL A 39 -0.54 -11.05 -0.23
CA VAL A 39 -0.78 -9.99 0.76
C VAL A 39 -0.65 -10.59 2.16
N ILE A 40 0.44 -10.30 2.84
CA ILE A 40 0.78 -10.88 4.16
C ILE A 40 0.12 -10.09 5.30
N ALA A 41 0.08 -8.77 5.15
CA ALA A 41 -0.61 -7.88 6.09
C ALA A 41 -1.07 -6.61 5.39
N HIS A 42 -2.12 -5.97 5.91
CA HIS A 42 -2.64 -4.75 5.35
C HIS A 42 -3.33 -3.85 6.39
N ILE A 43 -3.40 -2.54 6.09
CA ILE A 43 -4.46 -1.66 6.53
C ILE A 43 -5.43 -1.62 5.35
N PRO A 44 -6.59 -2.31 5.41
CA PRO A 44 -7.39 -2.62 4.24
C PRO A 44 -8.27 -1.46 3.77
N SER A 45 -8.52 -1.40 2.47
CA SER A 45 -9.69 -0.73 1.93
C SER A 45 -10.98 -1.46 2.33
N TRP A 46 -12.15 -0.81 2.17
CA TRP A 46 -13.43 -1.38 2.60
C TRP A 46 -13.74 -2.77 2.02
N PRO A 47 -13.50 -3.07 0.72
CA PRO A 47 -13.79 -4.39 0.16
C PRO A 47 -12.86 -5.49 0.66
N GLU A 48 -11.65 -5.14 1.10
CA GLU A 48 -10.59 -6.09 1.47
C GLU A 48 -10.56 -6.46 2.95
N ARG A 49 -11.45 -5.85 3.75
CA ARG A 49 -11.37 -5.91 5.23
C ARG A 49 -11.38 -7.32 5.82
N ASN A 50 -11.96 -8.27 5.14
CA ASN A 50 -12.04 -9.66 5.59
C ASN A 50 -11.30 -10.62 4.65
N ALA A 51 -10.29 -10.13 3.93
CA ALA A 51 -9.59 -10.92 2.93
C ALA A 51 -8.82 -12.10 3.54
N TYR A 52 -8.95 -13.26 2.91
CA TYR A 52 -8.21 -14.51 3.12
C TYR A 52 -7.57 -14.91 1.79
N ASP A 53 -6.43 -15.59 1.81
CA ASP A 53 -5.72 -16.06 0.62
C ASP A 53 -5.53 -14.96 -0.44
N ALA A 54 -5.31 -13.71 0.00
CA ALA A 54 -5.24 -12.56 -0.88
C ALA A 54 -3.93 -12.54 -1.68
N VAL A 55 -4.05 -12.38 -2.99
CA VAL A 55 -2.93 -12.33 -3.95
C VAL A 55 -3.16 -11.22 -4.95
N GLU A 56 -2.17 -10.36 -5.15
CA GLU A 56 -2.10 -9.42 -6.25
C GLU A 56 -1.19 -9.95 -7.36
N SER A 57 -1.71 -10.09 -8.56
CA SER A 57 -0.96 -10.51 -9.75
C SER A 57 -0.81 -9.34 -10.71
N TYR A 58 0.44 -9.01 -11.08
CA TYR A 58 0.73 -7.90 -11.98
C TYR A 58 1.22 -8.40 -13.33
N ARG A 59 0.74 -7.76 -14.41
CA ARG A 59 1.16 -8.05 -15.78
C ARG A 59 1.24 -6.77 -16.59
N ARG A 60 2.36 -6.58 -17.30
CA ARG A 60 2.51 -5.45 -18.23
C ARG A 60 1.57 -5.58 -19.42
N LEU A 61 0.94 -4.48 -19.79
CA LEU A 61 0.13 -4.35 -21.00
C LEU A 61 1.00 -3.77 -22.14
N PRO A 62 0.62 -4.01 -23.42
CA PRO A 62 1.36 -3.48 -24.57
C PRO A 62 1.49 -1.96 -24.61
N ASP A 63 0.56 -1.24 -23.96
CA ASP A 63 0.56 0.23 -23.87
C ASP A 63 1.35 0.79 -22.68
N GLY A 64 2.12 -0.07 -21.98
CA GLY A 64 2.95 0.31 -20.84
C GLY A 64 2.23 0.39 -19.50
N ARG A 65 0.90 0.21 -19.47
CA ARG A 65 0.16 0.08 -18.21
C ARG A 65 0.40 -1.27 -17.57
N VAL A 66 -0.04 -1.42 -16.32
CA VAL A 66 0.04 -2.67 -15.57
C VAL A 66 -1.37 -3.13 -15.24
N GLN A 67 -1.76 -4.31 -15.74
CA GLN A 67 -2.95 -5.00 -15.29
C GLN A 67 -2.68 -5.60 -13.92
N THR A 68 -3.62 -5.39 -13.00
CA THR A 68 -3.62 -6.01 -11.68
C THR A 68 -4.81 -6.94 -11.57
N ASP A 69 -4.60 -8.16 -11.10
CA ASP A 69 -5.65 -9.08 -10.76
C ASP A 69 -5.54 -9.35 -9.25
N PHE A 70 -6.41 -8.72 -8.46
CA PHE A 70 -6.48 -8.94 -7.02
C PHE A 70 -7.51 -10.00 -6.72
N ARG A 71 -7.06 -11.15 -6.23
CA ARG A 71 -7.88 -12.31 -5.87
C ARG A 71 -7.86 -12.52 -4.36
N TYR A 72 -9.00 -12.75 -3.77
CA TYR A 72 -9.14 -13.01 -2.33
C TYR A 72 -10.42 -13.82 -2.05
N ARG A 73 -10.55 -14.29 -0.80
CA ARG A 73 -11.77 -14.91 -0.29
C ARG A 73 -12.31 -14.02 0.84
N ASP A 74 -13.60 -13.75 0.88
CA ASP A 74 -14.19 -12.90 1.92
C ASP A 74 -14.61 -13.74 3.14
N GLY A 75 -13.96 -13.48 4.27
CA GLY A 75 -14.31 -13.98 5.59
C GLY A 75 -13.83 -15.37 5.95
N SER A 76 -13.46 -16.25 4.99
CA SER A 76 -12.92 -17.58 5.28
C SER A 76 -12.15 -18.19 4.12
N PHE A 77 -11.35 -19.25 4.41
CA PHE A 77 -10.66 -20.02 3.38
C PHE A 77 -11.61 -20.80 2.45
N ASP A 78 -12.83 -21.09 2.88
CA ASP A 78 -13.80 -21.88 2.11
C ASP A 78 -14.76 -21.00 1.28
N ALA A 79 -14.69 -19.67 1.46
CA ALA A 79 -15.47 -18.74 0.66
C ALA A 79 -15.07 -18.83 -0.83
N PRO A 80 -15.97 -18.49 -1.76
CA PRO A 80 -15.62 -18.34 -3.17
C PRO A 80 -14.47 -17.34 -3.35
N VAL A 81 -13.73 -17.48 -4.45
CA VAL A 81 -12.73 -16.48 -4.82
C VAL A 81 -13.43 -15.30 -5.47
N ASP A 82 -13.25 -14.13 -4.89
CA ASP A 82 -13.58 -12.85 -5.50
C ASP A 82 -12.36 -12.29 -6.25
N THR A 83 -12.60 -11.54 -7.32
CA THR A 83 -11.52 -10.96 -8.12
C THR A 83 -11.87 -9.52 -8.52
N MET A 84 -10.89 -8.62 -8.38
CA MET A 84 -10.93 -7.26 -8.92
C MET A 84 -9.84 -7.09 -9.96
N HIS A 85 -10.09 -6.27 -11.00
CA HIS A 85 -9.20 -6.10 -12.15
C HIS A 85 -8.82 -4.63 -12.39
N PRO A 86 -8.22 -3.93 -11.41
CA PRO A 86 -7.77 -2.56 -11.63
C PRO A 86 -6.61 -2.50 -12.62
N VAL A 87 -6.46 -1.33 -13.25
CA VAL A 87 -5.34 -1.06 -14.15
C VAL A 87 -4.51 0.10 -13.60
N ALA A 88 -3.22 -0.11 -13.48
CA ALA A 88 -2.29 0.90 -13.04
C ALA A 88 -1.61 1.62 -14.22
N THR A 89 -1.43 2.93 -14.06
CA THR A 89 -0.57 3.75 -14.91
C THR A 89 0.68 4.08 -14.12
N VAL A 90 1.84 3.65 -14.60
CA VAL A 90 3.14 4.00 -14.00
C VAL A 90 3.40 5.48 -14.28
N ARG A 91 3.76 6.26 -13.25
CA ARG A 91 4.09 7.67 -13.41
C ARG A 91 5.51 7.83 -13.95
N PRO A 92 5.73 8.68 -14.98
CA PRO A 92 7.07 8.95 -15.46
C PRO A 92 7.92 9.62 -14.36
N ASP A 93 9.24 9.54 -14.50
CA ASP A 93 10.23 10.22 -13.63
C ASP A 93 10.14 9.87 -12.14
N THR A 94 9.57 8.70 -11.82
CA THR A 94 9.46 8.20 -10.44
C THR A 94 10.23 6.89 -10.20
N GLY A 95 11.18 6.56 -11.06
CA GLY A 95 11.88 5.27 -11.00
C GLY A 95 10.93 4.06 -11.10
N ASN A 96 9.78 4.21 -11.77
CA ASN A 96 8.71 3.22 -11.84
C ASN A 96 8.04 2.87 -10.49
N ALA A 97 8.32 3.62 -9.43
CA ALA A 97 7.86 3.27 -8.07
C ALA A 97 6.51 3.91 -7.69
N VAL A 98 5.99 4.84 -8.49
CA VAL A 98 4.71 5.50 -8.22
C VAL A 98 3.73 5.22 -9.33
N TRP A 99 2.57 4.64 -8.96
CA TRP A 99 1.52 4.30 -9.92
C TRP A 99 0.20 4.98 -9.56
N GLY A 100 -0.64 5.17 -10.58
CA GLY A 100 -2.04 5.55 -10.42
C GLY A 100 -2.92 4.34 -10.65
N MET A 101 -3.43 3.70 -9.59
CA MET A 101 -4.29 2.53 -9.65
C MET A 101 -5.74 2.93 -9.91
N GLN A 102 -6.34 2.42 -10.97
CA GLN A 102 -7.70 2.77 -11.39
C GLN A 102 -8.66 1.59 -11.20
N PHE A 103 -9.52 1.70 -10.20
CA PHE A 103 -10.62 0.76 -9.96
C PHE A 103 -11.89 1.20 -10.70
N ILE A 104 -12.19 2.49 -10.70
CA ILE A 104 -13.37 3.08 -11.35
C ILE A 104 -12.93 4.34 -12.09
N TRP A 105 -13.25 4.41 -13.39
CA TRP A 105 -12.96 5.60 -14.19
C TRP A 105 -13.76 6.81 -13.71
N PRO A 106 -13.21 8.04 -13.62
CA PRO A 106 -11.82 8.44 -13.94
C PRO A 106 -10.86 8.45 -12.76
N ILE A 107 -11.22 7.88 -11.60
CA ILE A 107 -10.50 8.02 -10.32
C ILE A 107 -9.26 7.12 -10.33
N LYS A 108 -8.09 7.71 -10.07
CA LYS A 108 -6.84 6.97 -9.86
C LYS A 108 -6.39 7.12 -8.41
N ALA A 109 -6.31 6.00 -7.70
CA ALA A 109 -5.74 5.94 -6.35
C ALA A 109 -4.21 5.94 -6.43
N GLU A 110 -3.57 6.66 -5.51
CA GLU A 110 -2.12 6.62 -5.36
C GLU A 110 -1.68 5.24 -4.89
N TYR A 111 -0.63 4.71 -5.50
CA TYR A 111 0.01 3.43 -5.20
C TYR A 111 1.52 3.65 -5.25
N VAL A 112 2.21 3.55 -4.12
CA VAL A 112 3.64 3.84 -4.01
C VAL A 112 4.37 2.61 -3.51
N ILE A 113 5.32 2.09 -4.29
CA ILE A 113 6.26 1.07 -3.83
C ILE A 113 7.23 1.78 -2.90
N ALA A 114 6.95 1.73 -1.59
CA ALA A 114 7.68 2.45 -0.55
C ALA A 114 8.85 1.65 0.04
N TYR A 115 8.80 0.34 -0.11
CA TYR A 115 9.87 -0.59 0.19
C TYR A 115 9.85 -1.74 -0.80
N LEU A 116 11.01 -2.19 -1.20
CA LEU A 116 11.23 -3.37 -2.04
C LEU A 116 12.62 -3.90 -1.69
N ASP A 117 12.74 -5.18 -1.35
CA ASP A 117 14.05 -5.78 -1.12
C ASP A 117 14.80 -6.02 -2.44
N GLU A 118 16.11 -6.20 -2.35
CA GLU A 118 17.01 -6.33 -3.52
C GLU A 118 16.69 -7.57 -4.36
N ASP A 119 16.16 -8.62 -3.73
CA ASP A 119 15.82 -9.88 -4.38
C ASP A 119 14.37 -9.92 -4.90
N TYR A 120 13.59 -8.86 -4.65
CA TYR A 120 12.17 -8.76 -5.02
C TYR A 120 11.30 -9.85 -4.37
N GLN A 121 11.61 -10.21 -3.12
CA GLN A 121 10.85 -11.20 -2.36
C GLN A 121 9.81 -10.57 -1.44
N THR A 122 10.06 -9.35 -0.95
CA THR A 122 9.16 -8.61 -0.06
C THR A 122 9.01 -7.15 -0.51
N THR A 123 7.81 -6.60 -0.32
CA THR A 123 7.51 -5.21 -0.68
C THR A 123 6.48 -4.60 0.27
N ILE A 124 6.52 -3.27 0.40
CA ILE A 124 5.50 -2.48 1.08
C ILE A 124 4.96 -1.45 0.11
N ILE A 125 3.66 -1.52 -0.11
CA ILE A 125 2.93 -0.54 -0.89
C ILE A 125 2.23 0.41 0.05
N GLY A 126 2.45 1.69 -0.14
CA GLY A 126 1.87 2.72 0.70
C GLY A 126 1.17 3.83 -0.08
N ARG A 127 0.58 4.76 0.66
CA ARG A 127 -0.06 5.97 0.15
C ARG A 127 0.31 7.18 1.00
N SER A 128 0.41 8.36 0.38
CA SER A 128 0.73 9.62 1.09
C SER A 128 -0.26 9.94 2.21
N LYS A 129 -1.52 9.51 2.09
CA LYS A 129 -2.55 9.68 3.13
C LYS A 129 -2.35 8.76 4.35
N ARG A 130 -1.54 7.71 4.26
CA ARG A 130 -1.36 6.64 5.28
C ARG A 130 -2.69 5.98 5.68
N ASP A 131 -3.66 5.96 4.80
CA ASP A 131 -4.98 5.36 5.01
C ASP A 131 -5.01 3.86 4.68
N TYR A 132 -4.18 3.41 3.73
CA TYR A 132 -4.04 2.01 3.31
C TYR A 132 -2.57 1.66 3.17
N VAL A 133 -2.24 0.40 3.45
CA VAL A 133 -0.92 -0.19 3.23
C VAL A 133 -1.07 -1.67 2.92
N TRP A 134 -0.23 -2.19 2.04
CA TRP A 134 -0.11 -3.61 1.75
C TRP A 134 1.34 -4.04 1.98
N VAL A 135 1.53 -5.04 2.84
CA VAL A 135 2.80 -5.75 3.04
C VAL A 135 2.69 -7.04 2.27
N MET A 136 3.53 -7.23 1.27
CA MET A 136 3.41 -8.35 0.34
C MET A 136 4.71 -9.14 0.23
N ALA A 137 4.61 -10.42 -0.13
CA ALA A 137 5.74 -11.30 -0.35
C ALA A 137 5.50 -12.24 -1.54
N ARG A 138 6.59 -12.84 -2.06
CA ARG A 138 6.52 -13.87 -3.10
C ARG A 138 6.09 -15.24 -2.55
N VAL A 139 6.05 -15.39 -1.25
CA VAL A 139 5.60 -16.61 -0.57
C VAL A 139 4.40 -16.29 0.32
N PRO A 140 3.47 -17.26 0.52
CA PRO A 140 2.25 -17.01 1.31
C PRO A 140 2.51 -16.83 2.80
N CYS A 141 3.64 -17.33 3.31
CA CYS A 141 3.97 -17.24 4.73
C CYS A 141 5.43 -16.84 4.91
N LEU A 142 5.66 -15.93 5.83
CA LEU A 142 6.97 -15.42 6.18
C LEU A 142 7.38 -15.91 7.57
N ASP A 143 8.68 -16.02 7.79
CA ASP A 143 9.24 -16.17 9.13
C ASP A 143 8.87 -14.97 10.00
N ASP A 144 8.63 -15.20 11.28
CA ASP A 144 8.21 -14.16 12.24
C ASP A 144 9.18 -12.98 12.31
N ALA A 145 10.49 -13.23 12.17
CA ALA A 145 11.51 -12.18 12.17
C ALA A 145 11.38 -11.25 10.96
N VAL A 146 11.16 -11.82 9.76
CA VAL A 146 10.96 -11.07 8.52
C VAL A 146 9.65 -10.27 8.61
N TYR A 147 8.58 -10.91 9.08
CA TYR A 147 7.28 -10.26 9.28
C TYR A 147 7.39 -9.07 10.25
N ALA A 148 8.05 -9.25 11.39
CA ALA A 148 8.26 -8.18 12.37
C ALA A 148 9.11 -7.03 11.81
N ASP A 149 10.11 -7.31 10.96
CA ASP A 149 10.89 -6.28 10.28
C ASP A 149 10.03 -5.43 9.34
N LEU A 150 9.20 -6.08 8.52
CA LEU A 150 8.30 -5.38 7.63
C LEU A 150 7.31 -4.47 8.38
N LEU A 151 6.76 -4.91 9.52
CA LEU A 151 5.90 -4.07 10.36
C LEU A 151 6.66 -2.85 10.94
N ARG A 152 7.92 -3.00 11.36
CA ARG A 152 8.76 -1.86 11.78
C ARG A 152 8.96 -0.86 10.66
N ARG A 153 9.17 -1.33 9.42
CA ARG A 153 9.28 -0.46 8.23
C ARG A 153 7.99 0.29 7.96
N VAL A 154 6.83 -0.36 8.08
CA VAL A 154 5.53 0.32 7.96
C VAL A 154 5.40 1.45 8.97
N ALA A 155 5.74 1.21 10.24
CA ALA A 155 5.74 2.26 11.27
C ALA A 155 6.71 3.40 10.93
N ALA A 156 7.91 3.10 10.43
CA ALA A 156 8.91 4.08 10.01
C ALA A 156 8.43 4.94 8.80
N LEU A 157 7.52 4.41 7.97
CA LEU A 157 6.87 5.16 6.89
C LEU A 157 5.77 6.12 7.39
N GLY A 158 5.52 6.17 8.71
CA GLY A 158 4.60 7.09 9.33
C GLY A 158 3.16 6.58 9.50
N TYR A 159 2.93 5.27 9.37
CA TYR A 159 1.65 4.66 9.73
C TYR A 159 1.53 4.55 11.25
N THR A 160 0.40 5.00 11.79
CA THR A 160 0.08 4.93 13.22
C THR A 160 -0.74 3.69 13.58
N GLU A 161 -1.45 3.14 12.60
CA GLU A 161 -2.19 1.89 12.73
C GLU A 161 -1.28 0.72 12.35
N THR A 162 -1.30 -0.35 13.13
CA THR A 162 -0.57 -1.58 12.81
C THR A 162 -1.34 -2.38 11.77
N PRO A 163 -0.70 -2.75 10.63
CA PRO A 163 -1.33 -3.64 9.66
C PRO A 163 -1.74 -4.97 10.32
N ARG A 164 -2.92 -5.43 10.01
CA ARG A 164 -3.38 -6.74 10.46
C ARG A 164 -2.94 -7.82 9.49
N LYS A 165 -2.60 -8.98 10.02
CA LYS A 165 -2.21 -10.15 9.23
C LYS A 165 -3.39 -10.61 8.37
N VAL A 166 -3.11 -10.92 7.10
CA VAL A 166 -4.05 -11.57 6.19
C VAL A 166 -3.82 -13.08 6.29
N PRO A 167 -4.84 -13.88 6.62
CA PRO A 167 -4.70 -15.33 6.68
C PRO A 167 -4.35 -15.91 5.30
N GLN A 168 -3.26 -16.70 5.25
CA GLN A 168 -2.78 -17.39 4.05
C GLN A 168 -2.65 -18.88 4.33
N ARG A 169 -2.86 -19.72 3.30
CA ARG A 169 -2.50 -21.14 3.35
C ARG A 169 -1.01 -21.29 3.09
N CYS A 170 -0.27 -21.83 4.07
CA CYS A 170 1.20 -21.91 4.01
C CYS A 170 1.73 -23.15 3.26
N ASP A 171 0.90 -24.10 2.93
CA ASP A 171 1.18 -25.42 2.34
C ASP A 171 1.01 -25.47 0.81
N ARG A 172 1.14 -24.32 0.15
CA ARG A 172 1.06 -24.18 -1.31
C ARG A 172 2.43 -24.03 -1.95
#